data_bf79a4e60d001089a001fcaffec1206f
#
_entry.id   bf79a4e60d001089a001fcaffec1206f
#
_cell.length_a   1.000
_cell.length_b   1.000
_cell.length_c   1.000
_cell.angle_alpha   90.00
_cell.angle_beta   90.00
_cell.angle_gamma   90.00
#
_symmetry.space_group_name_H-M   'P 1'
#
loop_
_entity.id
_entity.type
_entity.pdbx_description
1 polymer ?
#
loop_
_entity_poly.entity_id
_entity_poly.type
_entity_poly.pdbx_seq_one_letter_code
_entity_poly.pdbx_strand_id
1 'polypeptide(L)'
;MKAIGIILAGGNNRMMRELSNKRAIAAMPIAGSYRAIDFALSNMTNSRIQKVAVITQYNARSLNEHLSSSKWWDFGRKQGGLFVFTPTITAESSNWYRGTADSLYQNMQFLKQSHEPYVVIASGDGVYKLDYKKVHQYHIEKNADNTVVVKNLEDRSEIGRYGVVAMTEEGRITDIDEKPLETNLSTVSTGIYVIRRRLLIELLEKAAEEDRHEFVRDILVRYKNIKKIYGYKLDTYWSNISTVDAYYRTNMDFLKKDVRDYFFKQYPDVYSKVEDLPPAKYNFGANVRNSLVSSGCIVNGTVEDSVLFKKIYVGNNSVIKNSIILNNAYIGDNAYIENCIVESNSTIKANSRYVGENGTRIVVEDSPLYY
;
A
#
# COMPACT_ATOMS: atom_id res chain seq x y z
N MET A 1 -22.51 -5.77 4.67
CA MET A 1 -21.63 -6.96 4.75
C MET A 1 -21.23 -7.15 6.21
N LYS A 2 -21.36 -8.37 6.76
CA LYS A 2 -20.86 -8.68 8.11
C LYS A 2 -19.50 -9.34 7.99
N ALA A 3 -18.45 -8.53 8.02
CA ALA A 3 -17.07 -9.01 7.92
C ALA A 3 -16.15 -8.17 8.80
N ILE A 4 -15.05 -8.77 9.21
CA ILE A 4 -13.88 -8.07 9.73
C ILE A 4 -12.86 -7.84 8.63
N GLY A 5 -12.10 -6.79 8.74
CA GLY A 5 -10.98 -6.49 7.85
C GLY A 5 -9.65 -6.82 8.52
N ILE A 6 -8.71 -7.33 7.73
CA ILE A 6 -7.31 -7.48 8.13
C ILE A 6 -6.45 -6.88 7.04
N ILE A 7 -5.61 -5.91 7.39
CA ILE A 7 -4.65 -5.31 6.49
C ILE A 7 -3.25 -5.79 6.86
N LEU A 8 -2.61 -6.50 5.93
CA LEU A 8 -1.23 -6.98 6.09
C LEU A 8 -0.26 -5.86 5.70
N ALA A 9 0.42 -5.30 6.66
CA ALA A 9 1.31 -4.15 6.53
C ALA A 9 2.72 -4.41 7.07
N GLY A 10 3.07 -5.67 7.31
CA GLY A 10 4.34 -6.09 7.90
C GLY A 10 5.44 -6.41 6.88
N GLY A 11 5.16 -6.30 5.58
CA GLY A 11 6.10 -6.65 4.54
C GLY A 11 7.34 -5.74 4.52
N ASN A 12 8.50 -6.35 4.28
CA ASN A 12 9.73 -5.66 3.92
C ASN A 12 10.17 -6.17 2.55
N ASN A 13 10.49 -5.25 1.65
CA ASN A 13 10.95 -5.61 0.32
C ASN A 13 12.26 -4.87 0.00
N ARG A 14 13.33 -5.64 -0.22
CA ARG A 14 14.64 -5.10 -0.59
C ARG A 14 14.61 -4.28 -1.89
N MET A 15 13.62 -4.53 -2.76
CA MET A 15 13.43 -3.76 -3.99
C MET A 15 12.94 -2.32 -3.75
N MET A 16 12.56 -1.97 -2.52
CA MET A 16 12.30 -0.59 -2.09
C MET A 16 13.57 0.18 -1.72
N ARG A 17 14.68 -0.52 -1.61
CA ARG A 17 16.00 0.06 -1.32
C ARG A 17 15.93 0.99 -0.09
N GLU A 18 16.57 2.14 -0.14
CA GLU A 18 16.67 3.12 0.96
C GLU A 18 15.31 3.65 1.43
N LEU A 19 14.28 3.64 0.59
CA LEU A 19 12.94 4.15 0.92
C LEU A 19 12.27 3.37 2.05
N SER A 20 12.59 2.08 2.21
CA SER A 20 12.02 1.24 3.27
C SER A 20 12.88 1.22 4.56
N ASN A 21 14.02 1.91 4.60
CA ASN A 21 14.90 1.90 5.78
C ASN A 21 14.28 2.59 6.99
N LYS A 22 13.46 3.63 6.78
CA LYS A 22 12.90 4.47 7.85
C LYS A 22 11.40 4.25 8.09
N ARG A 23 10.70 3.52 7.19
CA ARG A 23 9.23 3.33 7.28
C ARG A 23 8.76 2.04 6.62
N ALA A 24 7.63 1.52 7.10
CA ALA A 24 6.93 0.42 6.45
C ALA A 24 6.43 0.83 5.04
N ILE A 25 6.37 -0.12 4.11
CA ILE A 25 5.88 0.15 2.74
C ILE A 25 4.45 0.70 2.76
N ALA A 26 3.60 0.17 3.64
CA ALA A 26 2.23 0.65 3.84
C ALA A 26 2.14 2.12 4.29
N ALA A 27 3.21 2.67 4.87
CA ALA A 27 3.30 4.07 5.29
C ALA A 27 3.93 4.99 4.23
N MET A 28 4.28 4.47 3.05
CA MET A 28 4.86 5.28 1.97
C MET A 28 3.89 6.35 1.49
N PRO A 29 4.36 7.61 1.35
CA PRO A 29 3.55 8.70 0.86
C PRO A 29 3.10 8.50 -0.60
N ILE A 30 1.84 8.80 -0.90
CA ILE A 30 1.23 8.67 -2.23
C ILE A 30 0.46 9.94 -2.60
N ALA A 31 0.55 10.35 -3.86
CA ALA A 31 -0.23 11.45 -4.46
C ALA A 31 -0.18 12.77 -3.66
N GLY A 32 0.95 13.07 -3.05
CA GLY A 32 1.20 14.32 -2.33
C GLY A 32 0.67 14.37 -0.89
N SER A 33 -0.44 13.72 -0.56
CA SER A 33 -1.07 13.88 0.75
C SER A 33 -1.52 12.59 1.43
N TYR A 34 -1.52 11.47 0.72
CA TYR A 34 -1.97 10.17 1.20
C TYR A 34 -0.80 9.27 1.60
N ARG A 35 -1.11 8.13 2.20
CA ARG A 35 -0.19 6.99 2.36
C ARG A 35 -0.82 5.74 1.75
N ALA A 36 -0.02 4.77 1.37
CA ALA A 36 -0.50 3.55 0.71
C ALA A 36 -1.65 2.86 1.46
N ILE A 37 -1.54 2.73 2.78
CA ILE A 37 -2.56 2.09 3.63
C ILE A 37 -3.92 2.80 3.61
N ASP A 38 -3.96 4.11 3.31
CA ASP A 38 -5.20 4.90 3.29
C ASP A 38 -6.20 4.36 2.28
N PHE A 39 -5.74 3.80 1.16
CA PHE A 39 -6.60 3.20 0.14
C PHE A 39 -7.31 1.95 0.67
N ALA A 40 -6.58 1.03 1.30
CA ALA A 40 -7.16 -0.16 1.92
C ALA A 40 -8.13 0.20 3.05
N LEU A 41 -7.76 1.12 3.94
CA LEU A 41 -8.62 1.59 5.04
C LEU A 41 -9.88 2.27 4.52
N SER A 42 -9.78 3.10 3.48
CA SER A 42 -10.92 3.76 2.84
C SER A 42 -11.87 2.74 2.20
N ASN A 43 -11.33 1.73 1.52
CA ASN A 43 -12.14 0.64 0.97
C ASN A 43 -12.86 -0.16 2.07
N MET A 44 -12.22 -0.40 3.22
CA MET A 44 -12.85 -1.05 4.37
C MET A 44 -14.05 -0.26 4.87
N THR A 45 -13.86 1.03 5.16
CA THR A 45 -14.94 1.88 5.68
C THR A 45 -16.05 2.10 4.66
N ASN A 46 -15.74 2.33 3.39
CA ASN A 46 -16.70 2.47 2.30
C ASN A 46 -17.51 1.18 2.07
N SER A 47 -16.94 0.03 2.36
CA SER A 47 -17.62 -1.28 2.33
C SER A 47 -18.37 -1.59 3.63
N ARG A 48 -18.40 -0.65 4.60
CA ARG A 48 -19.04 -0.81 5.93
C ARG A 48 -18.44 -1.95 6.76
N ILE A 49 -17.14 -2.19 6.63
CA ILE A 49 -16.37 -3.04 7.53
C ILE A 49 -15.91 -2.15 8.69
N GLN A 50 -16.47 -2.38 9.87
CA GLN A 50 -16.29 -1.48 11.02
C GLN A 50 -15.18 -1.95 11.98
N LYS A 51 -14.78 -3.21 11.91
CA LYS A 51 -13.74 -3.81 12.73
C LYS A 51 -12.58 -4.21 11.85
N VAL A 52 -11.45 -3.52 11.98
CA VAL A 52 -10.27 -3.68 11.13
C VAL A 52 -9.03 -3.85 11.98
N ALA A 53 -8.23 -4.87 11.67
CA ALA A 53 -6.90 -5.07 12.22
C ALA A 53 -5.85 -4.72 11.17
N VAL A 54 -4.81 -4.00 11.56
CA VAL A 54 -3.59 -3.79 10.78
C VAL A 54 -2.48 -4.58 11.44
N ILE A 55 -1.90 -5.52 10.71
CA ILE A 55 -0.78 -6.34 11.19
C ILE A 55 0.50 -5.76 10.60
N THR A 56 1.40 -5.28 11.44
CA THR A 56 2.63 -4.61 11.06
C THR A 56 3.83 -5.22 11.78
N GLN A 57 5.02 -5.05 11.23
CA GLN A 57 6.25 -5.62 11.78
C GLN A 57 7.45 -4.69 11.59
N TYR A 58 7.94 -4.55 10.35
CA TYR A 58 9.14 -3.77 10.06
C TYR A 58 8.83 -2.27 10.01
N ASN A 59 9.70 -1.46 10.64
CA ASN A 59 9.66 0.01 10.59
C ASN A 59 8.27 0.61 10.87
N ALA A 60 7.55 0.00 11.80
CA ALA A 60 6.14 0.28 12.08
C ALA A 60 5.88 1.66 12.70
N ARG A 61 6.89 2.35 13.23
CA ARG A 61 6.71 3.59 14.00
C ARG A 61 5.92 4.64 13.22
N SER A 62 6.36 4.98 12.01
CA SER A 62 5.70 5.98 11.18
C SER A 62 4.28 5.55 10.77
N LEU A 63 4.03 4.25 10.60
CA LEU A 63 2.71 3.71 10.35
C LEU A 63 1.81 3.85 11.60
N ASN A 64 2.31 3.49 12.77
CA ASN A 64 1.56 3.60 14.03
C ASN A 64 1.21 5.06 14.35
N GLU A 65 2.11 6.00 14.10
CA GLU A 65 1.84 7.44 14.24
C GLU A 65 0.74 7.93 13.28
N HIS A 66 0.72 7.41 12.06
CA HIS A 66 -0.34 7.71 11.09
C HIS A 66 -1.70 7.16 11.55
N LEU A 67 -1.72 5.94 12.09
CA LEU A 67 -2.92 5.24 12.53
C LEU A 67 -3.38 5.64 13.95
N SER A 68 -2.64 6.49 14.65
CA SER A 68 -2.89 6.85 16.06
C SER A 68 -4.28 7.42 16.33
N SER A 69 -4.94 7.97 15.31
CA SER A 69 -6.33 8.41 15.38
C SER A 69 -7.14 7.77 14.27
N SER A 70 -7.99 6.82 14.64
CA SER A 70 -8.84 6.06 13.73
C SER A 70 -10.03 6.85 13.16
N LYS A 71 -10.27 8.07 13.69
CA LYS A 71 -11.41 8.94 13.29
C LYS A 71 -11.42 9.30 11.81
N TRP A 72 -10.24 9.39 11.18
CA TRP A 72 -10.10 9.79 9.79
C TRP A 72 -10.73 8.79 8.80
N TRP A 73 -10.83 7.51 9.20
CA TRP A 73 -11.48 6.44 8.44
C TRP A 73 -12.78 5.95 9.08
N ASP A 74 -13.37 6.73 10.02
CA ASP A 74 -14.62 6.41 10.72
C ASP A 74 -14.59 5.10 11.55
N PHE A 75 -13.44 4.73 12.09
CA PHE A 75 -13.29 3.58 12.99
C PHE A 75 -13.40 3.93 14.48
N GLY A 76 -13.72 5.17 14.83
CA GLY A 76 -13.86 5.64 16.21
C GLY A 76 -15.21 5.37 16.88
N ARG A 77 -15.97 4.38 16.42
CA ARG A 77 -17.33 4.07 16.90
C ARG A 77 -17.33 3.17 18.13
N LYS A 78 -18.46 3.12 18.86
CA LYS A 78 -18.66 2.26 20.05
C LYS A 78 -18.47 0.77 19.75
N GLN A 79 -18.85 0.32 18.55
CA GLN A 79 -18.69 -1.06 18.10
C GLN A 79 -17.78 -1.09 16.89
N GLY A 80 -16.78 -1.98 16.92
CA GLY A 80 -15.74 -2.07 15.92
C GLY A 80 -14.44 -1.42 16.37
N GLY A 81 -13.73 -0.79 15.45
CA GLY A 81 -12.48 -0.06 15.72
C GLY A 81 -11.33 -0.47 14.81
N LEU A 82 -10.27 0.29 14.91
CA LEU A 82 -8.98 0.02 14.27
C LEU A 82 -8.00 -0.52 15.30
N PHE A 83 -7.51 -1.74 15.07
CA PHE A 83 -6.57 -2.43 15.93
C PHE A 83 -5.23 -2.54 15.20
N VAL A 84 -4.13 -2.23 15.88
CA VAL A 84 -2.79 -2.37 15.31
C VAL A 84 -2.04 -3.44 16.09
N PHE A 85 -1.63 -4.50 15.38
CA PHE A 85 -0.90 -5.62 15.96
C PHE A 85 0.54 -5.65 15.46
N THR A 86 1.45 -5.79 16.41
CA THR A 86 2.88 -6.01 16.18
C THR A 86 3.28 -7.35 16.79
N PRO A 87 4.41 -7.95 16.38
CA PRO A 87 4.94 -9.10 17.07
C PRO A 87 5.07 -8.83 18.56
N THR A 88 4.60 -9.76 19.38
CA THR A 88 4.58 -9.62 20.84
C THR A 88 5.36 -10.76 21.46
N ILE A 89 6.22 -10.46 22.42
CA ILE A 89 6.90 -11.47 23.22
C ILE A 89 5.87 -12.07 24.18
N THR A 90 5.69 -13.38 24.11
CA THR A 90 4.84 -14.17 25.01
C THR A 90 5.67 -15.27 25.65
N ALA A 91 5.08 -15.99 26.61
CA ALA A 91 5.72 -17.17 27.19
C ALA A 91 6.02 -18.28 26.15
N GLU A 92 5.25 -18.31 25.06
CA GLU A 92 5.33 -19.34 24.02
C GLU A 92 6.12 -18.89 22.80
N SER A 93 6.26 -17.60 22.55
CA SER A 93 6.93 -17.05 21.38
C SER A 93 7.61 -15.71 21.68
N SER A 94 8.87 -15.60 21.26
CA SER A 94 9.65 -14.35 21.28
C SER A 94 10.06 -13.91 19.88
N ASN A 95 9.48 -14.50 18.84
CA ASN A 95 9.92 -14.34 17.47
C ASN A 95 9.08 -13.32 16.69
N TRP A 96 9.69 -12.76 15.66
CA TRP A 96 9.02 -12.02 14.60
C TRP A 96 8.05 -12.94 13.87
N TYR A 97 7.05 -12.35 13.18
CA TYR A 97 6.20 -13.14 12.28
C TYR A 97 7.06 -13.77 11.18
N ARG A 98 6.96 -15.08 11.02
CA ARG A 98 7.74 -15.87 10.06
C ARG A 98 7.15 -15.84 8.65
N GLY A 99 5.92 -15.34 8.50
CA GLY A 99 5.21 -15.22 7.25
C GLY A 99 3.80 -14.69 7.44
N THR A 100 3.05 -14.56 6.35
CA THR A 100 1.71 -13.97 6.35
C THR A 100 0.68 -14.84 7.08
N ALA A 101 0.74 -16.17 6.98
CA ALA A 101 -0.12 -17.07 7.73
C ALA A 101 0.26 -17.08 9.23
N ASP A 102 1.55 -17.04 9.54
CA ASP A 102 2.03 -16.97 10.93
C ASP A 102 1.57 -15.68 11.62
N SER A 103 1.61 -14.55 10.91
CA SER A 103 1.13 -13.27 11.46
C SER A 103 -0.36 -13.28 11.79
N LEU A 104 -1.16 -13.96 10.98
CA LEU A 104 -2.59 -14.18 11.25
C LEU A 104 -2.79 -15.15 12.42
N TYR A 105 -2.00 -16.21 12.49
CA TYR A 105 -2.08 -17.21 13.55
C TYR A 105 -1.71 -16.64 14.92
N GLN A 106 -0.63 -15.85 15.01
CA GLN A 106 -0.23 -15.22 16.27
C GLN A 106 -1.29 -14.22 16.78
N ASN A 107 -2.15 -13.70 15.90
CA ASN A 107 -3.28 -12.83 16.23
C ASN A 107 -4.64 -13.58 16.22
N MET A 108 -4.63 -14.91 16.37
CA MET A 108 -5.81 -15.76 16.32
C MET A 108 -6.91 -15.35 17.29
N GLN A 109 -6.55 -14.79 18.44
CA GLN A 109 -7.49 -14.31 19.44
C GLN A 109 -8.47 -13.26 18.86
N PHE A 110 -7.97 -12.36 18.00
CA PHE A 110 -8.82 -11.39 17.32
C PHE A 110 -9.87 -12.07 16.42
N LEU A 111 -9.48 -13.13 15.70
CA LEU A 111 -10.40 -13.92 14.89
C LEU A 111 -11.42 -14.69 15.75
N LYS A 112 -10.97 -15.33 16.82
CA LYS A 112 -11.82 -16.15 17.71
C LYS A 112 -12.84 -15.32 18.49
N GLN A 113 -12.46 -14.11 18.91
CA GLN A 113 -13.35 -13.17 19.62
C GLN A 113 -14.30 -12.39 18.71
N SER A 114 -14.10 -12.44 17.41
CA SER A 114 -14.98 -11.78 16.46
C SER A 114 -16.24 -12.61 16.17
N HIS A 115 -17.34 -11.94 15.86
CA HIS A 115 -18.63 -12.59 15.60
C HIS A 115 -19.01 -12.54 14.10
N GLU A 116 -18.35 -11.70 13.32
CA GLU A 116 -18.57 -11.56 11.89
C GLU A 116 -18.21 -12.87 11.16
N PRO A 117 -19.08 -13.35 10.23
CA PRO A 117 -18.87 -14.64 9.57
C PRO A 117 -17.75 -14.63 8.52
N TYR A 118 -17.38 -13.48 8.00
CA TYR A 118 -16.38 -13.34 6.94
C TYR A 118 -15.20 -12.49 7.35
N VAL A 119 -14.08 -12.71 6.67
CA VAL A 119 -12.85 -11.94 6.79
C VAL A 119 -12.46 -11.43 5.41
N VAL A 120 -12.16 -10.15 5.32
CA VAL A 120 -11.50 -9.54 4.17
C VAL A 120 -10.04 -9.31 4.55
N ILE A 121 -9.13 -9.96 3.85
CA ILE A 121 -7.69 -9.74 4.00
C ILE A 121 -7.24 -8.86 2.84
N ALA A 122 -6.51 -7.79 3.10
CA ALA A 122 -5.96 -6.91 2.08
C ALA A 122 -4.50 -6.58 2.35
N SER A 123 -3.71 -6.37 1.30
CA SER A 123 -2.35 -5.85 1.42
C SER A 123 -2.37 -4.34 1.65
N GLY A 124 -1.48 -3.85 2.53
CA GLY A 124 -1.37 -2.43 2.86
C GLY A 124 -0.54 -1.60 1.87
N ASP A 125 0.03 -2.23 0.84
CA ASP A 125 0.91 -1.62 -0.17
C ASP A 125 0.24 -1.46 -1.54
N GLY A 126 -1.07 -1.63 -1.61
CA GLY A 126 -1.88 -1.46 -2.82
C GLY A 126 -2.54 -0.09 -2.92
N VAL A 127 -2.53 0.50 -4.11
CA VAL A 127 -3.24 1.73 -4.45
C VAL A 127 -4.39 1.40 -5.39
N TYR A 128 -5.62 1.43 -4.89
CA TYR A 128 -6.81 1.01 -5.62
C TYR A 128 -8.09 1.47 -4.92
N LYS A 129 -9.21 1.44 -5.63
CA LYS A 129 -10.57 1.52 -5.09
C LYS A 129 -11.30 0.22 -5.36
N LEU A 130 -11.93 -0.35 -4.33
CA LEU A 130 -12.70 -1.58 -4.46
C LEU A 130 -13.82 -1.62 -3.42
N ASP A 131 -15.04 -1.88 -3.87
CA ASP A 131 -16.15 -2.20 -2.97
C ASP A 131 -16.11 -3.70 -2.60
N TYR A 132 -15.65 -3.99 -1.40
CA TYR A 132 -15.58 -5.36 -0.90
C TYR A 132 -16.95 -6.05 -0.78
N LYS A 133 -18.06 -5.30 -0.75
CA LYS A 133 -19.40 -5.90 -0.78
C LYS A 133 -19.64 -6.66 -2.08
N LYS A 134 -19.16 -6.13 -3.22
CA LYS A 134 -19.28 -6.80 -4.53
C LYS A 134 -18.46 -8.09 -4.55
N VAL A 135 -17.25 -8.08 -3.99
CA VAL A 135 -16.42 -9.28 -3.87
C VAL A 135 -17.08 -10.32 -2.96
N HIS A 136 -17.64 -9.88 -1.84
CA HIS A 136 -18.37 -10.75 -0.92
C HIS A 136 -19.64 -11.34 -1.54
N GLN A 137 -20.40 -10.55 -2.31
CA GLN A 137 -21.56 -11.04 -3.02
C GLN A 137 -21.17 -12.12 -4.05
N TYR A 138 -20.13 -11.87 -4.82
CA TYR A 138 -19.56 -12.85 -5.75
C TYR A 138 -19.10 -14.13 -5.03
N HIS A 139 -18.46 -13.99 -3.86
CA HIS A 139 -18.05 -15.11 -3.01
C HIS A 139 -19.24 -16.01 -2.63
N ILE A 140 -20.38 -15.40 -2.26
CA ILE A 140 -21.61 -16.14 -1.93
C ILE A 140 -22.21 -16.78 -3.16
N GLU A 141 -22.34 -16.07 -4.28
CA GLU A 141 -22.92 -16.57 -5.54
C GLU A 141 -22.16 -17.78 -6.07
N LYS A 142 -20.82 -17.76 -5.95
CA LYS A 142 -19.96 -18.88 -6.35
C LYS A 142 -19.90 -20.01 -5.32
N ASN A 143 -20.54 -19.84 -4.18
CA ASN A 143 -20.38 -20.75 -3.01
C ASN A 143 -18.91 -21.09 -2.77
N ALA A 144 -18.07 -20.04 -2.80
CA ALA A 144 -16.63 -20.16 -2.68
C ALA A 144 -16.19 -20.45 -1.25
N ASP A 145 -15.09 -21.16 -1.09
CA ASP A 145 -14.35 -21.27 0.16
C ASP A 145 -13.42 -20.08 0.36
N ASN A 146 -12.78 -19.65 -0.73
CA ASN A 146 -11.96 -18.45 -0.78
C ASN A 146 -12.17 -17.72 -2.11
N THR A 147 -12.22 -16.40 -2.07
CA THR A 147 -12.22 -15.55 -3.26
C THR A 147 -10.98 -14.68 -3.26
N VAL A 148 -10.23 -14.76 -4.33
CA VAL A 148 -9.01 -13.96 -4.58
C VAL A 148 -9.36 -12.84 -5.55
N VAL A 149 -9.07 -11.60 -5.19
CA VAL A 149 -9.18 -10.51 -6.16
C VAL A 149 -7.98 -10.56 -7.10
N VAL A 150 -8.24 -10.61 -8.39
CA VAL A 150 -7.23 -10.77 -9.43
C VAL A 150 -7.24 -9.60 -10.40
N LYS A 151 -6.08 -9.29 -10.95
CA LYS A 151 -5.88 -8.25 -11.96
C LYS A 151 -5.16 -8.82 -13.18
N ASN A 152 -5.65 -8.49 -14.35
CA ASN A 152 -4.90 -8.76 -15.59
C ASN A 152 -3.91 -7.62 -15.81
N LEU A 153 -2.62 -7.95 -15.92
CA LEU A 153 -1.55 -6.99 -16.17
C LEU A 153 -1.27 -6.91 -17.67
N GLU A 154 -1.29 -5.69 -18.21
CA GLU A 154 -0.88 -5.41 -19.60
C GLU A 154 0.65 -5.47 -19.72
N ASP A 155 1.36 -4.87 -18.77
CA ASP A 155 2.80 -4.93 -18.66
C ASP A 155 3.24 -6.18 -17.89
N ARG A 156 3.91 -7.09 -18.58
CA ARG A 156 4.36 -8.38 -18.04
C ARG A 156 5.72 -8.33 -17.37
N SER A 157 6.43 -7.23 -17.46
CA SER A 157 7.81 -7.08 -16.94
C SER A 157 7.90 -7.33 -15.42
N GLU A 158 6.82 -7.07 -14.69
CA GLU A 158 6.76 -7.22 -13.24
C GLU A 158 5.96 -8.43 -12.75
N ILE A 159 5.50 -9.30 -13.66
CA ILE A 159 4.56 -10.38 -13.33
C ILE A 159 5.12 -11.36 -12.28
N GLY A 160 6.43 -11.63 -12.35
CA GLY A 160 7.13 -12.50 -11.40
C GLY A 160 7.19 -11.97 -9.95
N ARG A 161 6.68 -10.78 -9.69
CA ARG A 161 6.56 -10.23 -8.33
C ARG A 161 5.32 -10.73 -7.58
N TYR A 162 4.36 -11.28 -8.31
CA TYR A 162 3.03 -11.61 -7.81
C TYR A 162 2.77 -13.11 -7.86
N GLY A 163 1.78 -13.55 -7.11
CA GLY A 163 1.17 -14.84 -7.34
C GLY A 163 0.38 -14.81 -8.66
N VAL A 164 0.77 -15.61 -9.62
CA VAL A 164 0.13 -15.71 -10.93
C VAL A 164 -0.98 -16.75 -10.88
N VAL A 165 -2.11 -16.45 -11.51
CA VAL A 165 -3.33 -17.24 -11.36
C VAL A 165 -3.82 -17.74 -12.72
N ALA A 166 -4.02 -19.05 -12.82
CA ALA A 166 -4.80 -19.66 -13.90
C ALA A 166 -6.24 -19.88 -13.44
N MET A 167 -7.21 -19.52 -14.29
CA MET A 167 -8.61 -19.71 -13.94
C MET A 167 -9.47 -19.99 -15.18
N THR A 168 -10.61 -20.65 -14.96
CA THR A 168 -11.61 -20.91 -15.99
C THR A 168 -12.36 -19.63 -16.36
N GLU A 169 -13.13 -19.67 -17.44
CA GLU A 169 -14.03 -18.56 -17.84
C GLU A 169 -15.05 -18.21 -16.74
N GLU A 170 -15.48 -19.20 -15.97
CA GLU A 170 -16.40 -19.03 -14.85
C GLU A 170 -15.74 -18.42 -13.58
N GLY A 171 -14.43 -18.21 -13.64
CA GLY A 171 -13.64 -17.63 -12.54
C GLY A 171 -13.09 -18.64 -11.54
N ARG A 172 -13.24 -19.95 -11.75
CA ARG A 172 -12.64 -20.98 -10.90
C ARG A 172 -11.14 -20.96 -11.05
N ILE A 173 -10.40 -20.78 -9.94
CA ILE A 173 -8.94 -20.85 -9.94
C ILE A 173 -8.53 -22.32 -10.06
N THR A 174 -7.75 -22.62 -11.07
CA THR A 174 -7.23 -23.96 -11.36
C THR A 174 -5.78 -24.09 -10.95
N ASP A 175 -5.03 -23.01 -10.98
CA ASP A 175 -3.64 -22.99 -10.53
C ASP A 175 -3.23 -21.62 -9.98
N ILE A 176 -2.30 -21.65 -9.04
CA ILE A 176 -1.64 -20.47 -8.46
C ILE A 176 -0.16 -20.78 -8.39
N ASP A 177 0.66 -19.96 -9.03
CA ASP A 177 2.11 -20.03 -8.98
C ASP A 177 2.66 -18.78 -8.29
N GLU A 178 3.28 -18.95 -7.14
CA GLU A 178 3.77 -17.83 -6.32
C GLU A 178 5.11 -17.35 -6.82
N LYS A 179 5.13 -16.15 -7.40
CA LYS A 179 6.33 -15.46 -7.89
C LYS A 179 7.17 -16.31 -8.88
N PRO A 180 6.55 -16.77 -9.98
CA PRO A 180 7.26 -17.59 -10.96
C PRO A 180 8.38 -16.82 -11.64
N LEU A 181 9.47 -17.53 -11.99
CA LEU A 181 10.56 -16.96 -12.78
C LEU A 181 10.12 -16.69 -14.23
N GLU A 182 9.31 -17.59 -14.78
CA GLU A 182 8.73 -17.48 -16.12
C GLU A 182 7.29 -17.93 -16.12
N THR A 183 6.43 -17.21 -16.85
CA THR A 183 5.01 -17.56 -17.00
C THR A 183 4.42 -17.00 -18.30
N ASN A 184 3.47 -17.70 -18.87
CA ASN A 184 2.68 -17.22 -20.01
C ASN A 184 1.36 -16.55 -19.58
N LEU A 185 1.01 -16.61 -18.30
CA LEU A 185 -0.19 -16.01 -17.74
C LEU A 185 0.02 -14.51 -17.50
N SER A 186 -1.06 -13.74 -17.50
CA SER A 186 -1.07 -12.29 -17.25
C SER A 186 -1.93 -11.89 -16.06
N THR A 187 -2.67 -12.85 -15.48
CA THR A 187 -3.56 -12.60 -14.34
C THR A 187 -2.82 -12.85 -13.04
N VAL A 188 -2.84 -11.86 -12.16
CA VAL A 188 -2.12 -11.90 -10.87
C VAL A 188 -3.07 -11.72 -9.69
N SER A 189 -2.71 -12.29 -8.55
CA SER A 189 -3.34 -12.01 -7.27
C SER A 189 -2.98 -10.60 -6.80
N THR A 190 -3.96 -9.84 -6.37
CA THR A 190 -3.76 -8.48 -5.84
C THR A 190 -3.45 -8.47 -4.34
N GLY A 191 -3.39 -9.63 -3.69
CA GLY A 191 -3.23 -9.72 -2.24
C GLY A 191 -4.50 -9.39 -1.46
N ILE A 192 -5.66 -9.53 -2.08
CA ILE A 192 -6.97 -9.27 -1.47
C ILE A 192 -7.78 -10.55 -1.51
N TYR A 193 -8.30 -10.96 -0.35
CA TYR A 193 -9.01 -12.23 -0.17
C TYR A 193 -10.28 -12.05 0.63
N VAL A 194 -11.31 -12.83 0.28
CA VAL A 194 -12.54 -12.99 1.08
C VAL A 194 -12.68 -14.46 1.46
N ILE A 195 -12.79 -14.74 2.75
CA ILE A 195 -12.87 -16.10 3.29
C ILE A 195 -13.83 -16.15 4.48
N ARG A 196 -14.47 -17.29 4.71
CA ARG A 196 -15.25 -17.51 5.93
C ARG A 196 -14.33 -17.55 7.15
N ARG A 197 -14.67 -16.82 8.21
CA ARG A 197 -13.85 -16.71 9.42
C ARG A 197 -13.51 -18.07 10.06
N ARG A 198 -14.49 -18.96 10.17
CA ARG A 198 -14.28 -20.30 10.73
C ARG A 198 -13.32 -21.14 9.89
N LEU A 199 -13.45 -21.08 8.57
CA LEU A 199 -12.53 -21.77 7.67
C LEU A 199 -11.11 -21.21 7.77
N LEU A 200 -10.97 -19.89 7.86
CA LEU A 200 -9.65 -19.26 8.04
C LEU A 200 -8.99 -19.76 9.32
N ILE A 201 -9.71 -19.78 10.44
CA ILE A 201 -9.20 -20.29 11.72
C ILE A 201 -8.72 -21.74 11.57
N GLU A 202 -9.54 -22.63 11.00
CA GLU A 202 -9.18 -24.04 10.76
C GLU A 202 -7.90 -24.18 9.93
N LEU A 203 -7.79 -23.43 8.85
CA LEU A 203 -6.63 -23.50 7.94
C LEU A 203 -5.35 -22.95 8.58
N LEU A 204 -5.46 -21.89 9.39
CA LEU A 204 -4.33 -21.33 10.12
C LEU A 204 -3.83 -22.26 11.24
N GLU A 205 -4.75 -22.92 11.98
CA GLU A 205 -4.38 -23.89 13.00
C GLU A 205 -3.64 -25.09 12.38
N LYS A 206 -4.13 -25.64 11.27
CA LYS A 206 -3.44 -26.69 10.52
C LYS A 206 -2.08 -26.27 9.98
N ALA A 207 -1.99 -25.06 9.44
CA ALA A 207 -0.72 -24.54 8.94
C ALA A 207 0.32 -24.40 10.07
N ALA A 208 -0.09 -23.95 11.25
CA ALA A 208 0.78 -23.83 12.43
C ALA A 208 1.25 -25.20 12.95
N GLU A 209 0.36 -26.19 13.02
CA GLU A 209 0.70 -27.58 13.41
C GLU A 209 1.75 -28.22 12.48
N GLU A 210 1.75 -27.81 11.19
CA GLU A 210 2.66 -28.32 10.18
C GLU A 210 3.89 -27.43 9.95
N ASP A 211 4.13 -26.42 10.80
CA ASP A 211 5.21 -25.45 10.70
C ASP A 211 5.23 -24.70 9.34
N ARG A 212 4.04 -24.28 8.87
CA ARG A 212 3.83 -23.56 7.61
C ARG A 212 3.40 -22.12 7.89
N HIS A 213 3.97 -21.16 7.18
CA HIS A 213 3.92 -19.75 7.57
C HIS A 213 3.38 -18.81 6.51
N GLU A 214 3.32 -19.22 5.24
CA GLU A 214 2.93 -18.35 4.13
C GLU A 214 1.49 -18.61 3.66
N PHE A 215 0.65 -17.56 3.65
CA PHE A 215 -0.77 -17.67 3.32
C PHE A 215 -1.01 -18.18 1.90
N VAL A 216 -0.33 -17.62 0.91
CA VAL A 216 -0.54 -18.00 -0.49
C VAL A 216 -0.02 -19.42 -0.72
N ARG A 217 1.25 -19.69 -0.44
CA ARG A 217 1.89 -20.98 -0.71
C ARG A 217 1.29 -22.11 0.14
N ASP A 218 1.14 -21.86 1.44
CA ASP A 218 0.84 -22.92 2.40
C ASP A 218 -0.66 -23.14 2.63
N ILE A 219 -1.50 -22.19 2.19
CA ILE A 219 -2.96 -22.30 2.27
C ILE A 219 -3.59 -22.32 0.88
N LEU A 220 -3.43 -21.28 0.06
CA LEU A 220 -4.14 -21.21 -1.22
C LEU A 220 -3.64 -22.26 -2.21
N VAL A 221 -2.35 -22.32 -2.47
CA VAL A 221 -1.74 -23.28 -3.42
C VAL A 221 -1.98 -24.71 -2.96
N ARG A 222 -1.78 -24.98 -1.67
CA ARG A 222 -1.95 -26.32 -1.10
C ARG A 222 -3.36 -26.88 -1.21
N TYR A 223 -4.36 -26.03 -0.98
CA TYR A 223 -5.76 -26.45 -0.93
C TYR A 223 -6.51 -26.16 -2.24
N LYS A 224 -5.85 -25.71 -3.31
CA LYS A 224 -6.49 -25.32 -4.58
C LYS A 224 -7.37 -26.40 -5.22
N ASN A 225 -6.99 -27.68 -5.07
CA ASN A 225 -7.72 -28.81 -5.63
C ASN A 225 -8.85 -29.32 -4.70
N ILE A 226 -8.82 -28.97 -3.43
CA ILE A 226 -9.77 -29.44 -2.40
C ILE A 226 -10.81 -28.36 -2.11
N LYS A 227 -10.39 -27.09 -2.02
CA LYS A 227 -11.25 -25.97 -1.72
C LYS A 227 -11.72 -25.26 -2.98
N LYS A 228 -12.90 -24.64 -2.92
CA LYS A 228 -13.46 -23.86 -4.00
C LYS A 228 -12.88 -22.44 -3.99
N ILE A 229 -11.82 -22.22 -4.75
CA ILE A 229 -11.17 -20.92 -4.86
C ILE A 229 -11.58 -20.26 -6.16
N TYR A 230 -12.07 -19.01 -6.09
CA TYR A 230 -12.53 -18.25 -7.24
C TYR A 230 -11.78 -16.91 -7.34
N GLY A 231 -11.55 -16.46 -8.58
CA GLY A 231 -10.96 -15.17 -8.87
C GLY A 231 -12.04 -14.13 -9.19
N TYR A 232 -12.02 -13.02 -8.46
CA TYR A 232 -12.83 -11.83 -8.76
C TYR A 232 -11.99 -10.84 -9.55
N LYS A 233 -12.39 -10.54 -10.79
CA LYS A 233 -11.63 -9.63 -11.66
C LYS A 233 -11.80 -8.18 -11.24
N LEU A 234 -10.69 -7.49 -11.02
CA LEU A 234 -10.62 -6.05 -10.77
C LEU A 234 -10.27 -5.32 -12.07
N ASP A 235 -11.25 -4.68 -12.69
CA ASP A 235 -11.08 -4.01 -13.98
C ASP A 235 -10.58 -2.56 -13.84
N THR A 236 -10.69 -1.97 -12.64
CA THR A 236 -10.29 -0.60 -12.35
C THR A 236 -8.80 -0.48 -12.05
N TYR A 237 -8.33 0.76 -11.82
CA TYR A 237 -6.94 1.02 -11.47
C TYR A 237 -6.48 0.23 -10.25
N TRP A 238 -5.33 -0.39 -10.36
CA TRP A 238 -4.63 -1.05 -9.26
C TRP A 238 -3.14 -0.97 -9.47
N SER A 239 -2.40 -0.62 -8.44
CA SER A 239 -0.95 -0.64 -8.42
C SER A 239 -0.45 -1.13 -7.06
N ASN A 240 0.63 -1.91 -7.07
CA ASN A 240 1.37 -2.31 -5.87
C ASN A 240 2.70 -1.59 -5.85
N ILE A 241 3.00 -0.91 -4.74
CA ILE A 241 4.16 -0.01 -4.62
C ILE A 241 5.39 -0.68 -3.98
N SER A 242 5.51 -1.98 -4.03
CA SER A 242 6.57 -2.72 -3.32
C SER A 242 7.95 -2.68 -3.99
N THR A 243 8.16 -1.87 -5.04
CA THR A 243 9.46 -1.58 -5.64
C THR A 243 9.63 -0.10 -5.90
N VAL A 244 10.88 0.37 -6.02
CA VAL A 244 11.17 1.79 -6.34
C VAL A 244 10.49 2.23 -7.64
N ASP A 245 10.58 1.42 -8.69
CA ASP A 245 10.00 1.75 -10.00
C ASP A 245 8.46 1.78 -9.96
N ALA A 246 7.83 0.83 -9.29
CA ALA A 246 6.39 0.82 -9.13
C ALA A 246 5.91 1.99 -8.25
N TYR A 247 6.64 2.31 -7.20
CA TYR A 247 6.37 3.47 -6.34
C TYR A 247 6.47 4.79 -7.12
N TYR A 248 7.55 4.95 -7.90
CA TYR A 248 7.74 6.12 -8.77
C TYR A 248 6.59 6.24 -9.78
N ARG A 249 6.35 5.19 -10.54
CA ARG A 249 5.28 5.14 -11.56
C ARG A 249 3.91 5.44 -10.97
N THR A 250 3.57 4.85 -9.83
CA THR A 250 2.28 5.07 -9.16
C THR A 250 2.08 6.54 -8.78
N ASN A 251 3.10 7.20 -8.24
CA ASN A 251 3.00 8.64 -7.93
C ASN A 251 2.87 9.49 -9.19
N MET A 252 3.62 9.17 -10.26
CA MET A 252 3.54 9.89 -11.55
C MET A 252 2.19 9.67 -12.25
N ASP A 253 1.54 8.53 -12.06
CA ASP A 253 0.18 8.31 -12.58
C ASP A 253 -0.82 9.34 -12.06
N PHE A 254 -0.64 9.87 -10.85
CA PHE A 254 -1.50 10.93 -10.31
C PHE A 254 -1.31 12.29 -11.01
N LEU A 255 -0.32 12.47 -11.86
CA LEU A 255 -0.22 13.64 -12.77
C LEU A 255 -1.23 13.55 -13.91
N LYS A 256 -1.73 12.35 -14.23
CA LYS A 256 -2.77 12.13 -15.24
C LYS A 256 -4.13 12.55 -14.69
N LYS A 257 -4.88 13.28 -15.49
CA LYS A 257 -6.20 13.84 -15.09
C LYS A 257 -7.22 12.73 -14.78
N ASP A 258 -7.27 11.71 -15.61
CA ASP A 258 -8.19 10.57 -15.46
C ASP A 258 -7.96 9.79 -14.16
N VAL A 259 -6.70 9.56 -13.78
CA VAL A 259 -6.35 8.91 -12.52
C VAL A 259 -6.78 9.75 -11.33
N ARG A 260 -6.48 11.07 -11.33
CA ARG A 260 -6.92 11.98 -10.25
C ARG A 260 -8.45 12.05 -10.15
N ASP A 261 -9.12 12.17 -11.29
CA ASP A 261 -10.58 12.25 -11.31
C ASP A 261 -11.21 10.95 -10.78
N TYR A 262 -10.65 9.79 -11.13
CA TYR A 262 -11.09 8.49 -10.60
C TYR A 262 -10.92 8.41 -9.08
N PHE A 263 -9.76 8.78 -8.54
CA PHE A 263 -9.52 8.65 -7.10
C PHE A 263 -10.20 9.73 -6.25
N PHE A 264 -10.25 10.99 -6.73
CA PHE A 264 -10.56 12.13 -5.88
C PHE A 264 -11.84 12.90 -6.24
N LYS A 265 -12.45 12.61 -7.40
CA LYS A 265 -13.72 13.23 -7.80
C LYS A 265 -14.87 12.24 -7.95
N GLN A 266 -14.57 10.95 -8.08
CA GLN A 266 -15.59 9.90 -8.17
C GLN A 266 -15.77 9.26 -6.81
N TYR A 267 -17.05 9.06 -6.41
CA TYR A 267 -17.37 8.28 -5.22
C TYR A 267 -16.99 6.79 -5.44
N PRO A 268 -16.54 6.06 -4.40
CA PRO A 268 -16.36 6.49 -3.01
C PRO A 268 -15.08 7.29 -2.79
N ASP A 269 -15.07 8.11 -1.72
CA ASP A 269 -13.93 8.95 -1.36
C ASP A 269 -12.77 8.13 -0.77
N VAL A 270 -11.56 8.66 -0.93
CA VAL A 270 -10.37 8.18 -0.24
C VAL A 270 -10.08 9.10 0.94
N TYR A 271 -9.99 8.53 2.14
CA TYR A 271 -9.74 9.23 3.38
C TYR A 271 -8.29 9.10 3.81
N SER A 272 -7.78 10.12 4.46
CA SER A 272 -6.44 10.14 5.06
C SER A 272 -6.41 11.02 6.30
N LYS A 273 -5.35 10.90 7.09
CA LYS A 273 -5.08 11.82 8.19
C LYS A 273 -4.84 13.22 7.66
N VAL A 274 -5.67 14.17 8.05
CA VAL A 274 -5.54 15.58 7.69
C VAL A 274 -4.55 16.27 8.64
N GLU A 275 -3.62 17.02 8.06
CA GLU A 275 -2.75 17.96 8.76
C GLU A 275 -3.17 19.38 8.42
N ASP A 276 -3.30 20.22 9.43
CA ASP A 276 -3.63 21.64 9.27
C ASP A 276 -2.37 22.41 8.87
N LEU A 277 -2.14 22.54 7.58
CA LEU A 277 -0.99 23.20 6.98
C LEU A 277 -1.44 24.36 6.08
N PRO A 278 -0.64 25.44 5.98
CA PRO A 278 -0.94 26.54 5.06
C PRO A 278 -0.93 26.03 3.60
N PRO A 279 -1.68 26.70 2.72
CA PRO A 279 -1.58 26.44 1.28
C PRO A 279 -0.14 26.57 0.76
N ALA A 280 0.15 25.93 -0.37
CA ALA A 280 1.42 26.13 -1.05
C ALA A 280 1.58 27.59 -1.50
N LYS A 281 2.78 28.13 -1.32
CA LYS A 281 3.15 29.50 -1.71
C LYS A 281 4.10 29.47 -2.90
N TYR A 282 3.75 30.23 -3.90
CA TYR A 282 4.59 30.43 -5.10
C TYR A 282 5.10 31.86 -5.11
N ASN A 283 6.42 32.04 -5.01
CA ASN A 283 7.04 33.35 -5.01
C ASN A 283 7.36 33.81 -6.44
N PHE A 284 7.80 35.05 -6.56
CA PHE A 284 8.22 35.62 -7.86
C PHE A 284 9.37 34.77 -8.43
N GLY A 285 9.25 34.38 -9.70
CA GLY A 285 10.20 33.47 -10.37
C GLY A 285 9.83 31.98 -10.32
N ALA A 286 8.81 31.59 -9.54
CA ALA A 286 8.30 30.22 -9.57
C ALA A 286 7.65 29.91 -10.93
N ASN A 287 8.01 28.77 -11.49
CA ASN A 287 7.40 28.21 -12.69
C ASN A 287 7.01 26.75 -12.46
N VAL A 288 5.71 26.50 -12.32
CA VAL A 288 5.19 25.15 -12.01
C VAL A 288 4.32 24.67 -13.15
N ARG A 289 4.66 23.51 -13.71
CA ARG A 289 3.94 22.89 -14.82
C ARG A 289 3.72 21.42 -14.59
N ASN A 290 2.49 20.94 -14.88
CA ASN A 290 2.08 19.55 -14.80
C ASN A 290 2.58 18.84 -13.52
N SER A 291 2.40 19.46 -12.35
CA SER A 291 2.95 18.97 -11.09
C SER A 291 1.91 19.02 -9.97
N LEU A 292 2.04 18.11 -9.00
CA LEU A 292 1.29 18.15 -7.75
C LEU A 292 2.15 18.82 -6.68
N VAL A 293 1.63 19.86 -6.06
CA VAL A 293 2.31 20.58 -4.97
C VAL A 293 1.40 20.61 -3.75
N SER A 294 1.84 19.97 -2.67
CA SER A 294 1.03 19.80 -1.47
C SER A 294 1.15 20.99 -0.51
N SER A 295 0.31 20.99 0.52
CA SER A 295 0.26 22.06 1.52
C SER A 295 1.59 22.29 2.24
N GLY A 296 1.83 23.54 2.61
CA GLY A 296 3.04 23.95 3.32
C GLY A 296 4.29 24.12 2.45
N CYS A 297 4.19 23.89 1.14
CA CYS A 297 5.32 24.10 0.23
C CYS A 297 5.56 25.57 -0.07
N ILE A 298 6.84 25.95 -0.25
CA ILE A 298 7.27 27.25 -0.74
C ILE A 298 8.13 27.03 -1.99
N VAL A 299 7.69 27.55 -3.12
CA VAL A 299 8.34 27.34 -4.41
C VAL A 299 8.87 28.67 -4.94
N ASN A 300 10.19 28.73 -5.16
CA ASN A 300 10.88 29.88 -5.79
C ASN A 300 11.52 29.52 -7.15
N GLY A 301 11.55 28.24 -7.49
CA GLY A 301 12.19 27.72 -8.70
C GLY A 301 11.21 27.10 -9.69
N THR A 302 11.71 26.26 -10.56
CA THR A 302 10.96 25.54 -11.61
C THR A 302 10.64 24.12 -11.15
N VAL A 303 9.39 23.70 -11.30
CA VAL A 303 8.91 22.36 -11.00
C VAL A 303 8.09 21.85 -12.19
N GLU A 304 8.56 20.80 -12.83
CA GLU A 304 7.91 20.21 -14.01
C GLU A 304 7.71 18.72 -13.83
N ASP A 305 6.53 18.21 -14.23
CA ASP A 305 6.21 16.80 -14.25
C ASP A 305 6.59 16.07 -12.94
N SER A 306 6.32 16.68 -11.79
CA SER A 306 6.83 16.26 -10.49
C SER A 306 5.75 16.23 -9.41
N VAL A 307 6.01 15.48 -8.34
CA VAL A 307 5.15 15.40 -7.16
C VAL A 307 5.91 15.91 -5.95
N LEU A 308 5.47 17.02 -5.41
CA LEU A 308 5.98 17.61 -4.17
C LEU A 308 5.02 17.31 -3.03
N PHE A 309 5.50 16.61 -2.03
CA PHE A 309 4.75 16.31 -0.81
C PHE A 309 4.71 17.52 0.13
N LYS A 310 4.38 17.34 1.40
CA LYS A 310 4.11 18.43 2.34
C LYS A 310 5.39 19.14 2.81
N LYS A 311 5.30 20.47 3.03
CA LYS A 311 6.36 21.28 3.68
C LYS A 311 7.71 21.23 2.96
N ILE A 312 7.71 21.34 1.64
CA ILE A 312 8.92 21.37 0.84
C ILE A 312 9.29 22.81 0.53
N TYR A 313 10.58 23.14 0.66
CA TYR A 313 11.14 24.38 0.19
C TYR A 313 11.92 24.15 -1.09
N VAL A 314 11.63 24.91 -2.13
CA VAL A 314 12.35 24.92 -3.41
C VAL A 314 13.03 26.26 -3.58
N GLY A 315 14.36 26.26 -3.63
CA GLY A 315 15.20 27.45 -3.72
C GLY A 315 15.11 28.18 -5.05
N ASN A 316 15.69 29.40 -5.07
CA ASN A 316 15.72 30.23 -6.27
C ASN A 316 16.53 29.57 -7.39
N ASN A 317 16.06 29.71 -8.63
CA ASN A 317 16.68 29.16 -9.84
C ASN A 317 16.87 27.62 -9.80
N SER A 318 16.29 26.92 -8.82
CA SER A 318 16.35 25.47 -8.76
C SER A 318 15.38 24.87 -9.77
N VAL A 319 15.72 23.70 -10.30
CA VAL A 319 14.93 22.98 -11.30
C VAL A 319 14.68 21.56 -10.82
N ILE A 320 13.41 21.20 -10.73
CA ILE A 320 12.96 19.86 -10.39
C ILE A 320 12.13 19.32 -11.55
N LYS A 321 12.56 18.20 -12.13
CA LYS A 321 11.88 17.54 -13.27
C LYS A 321 11.68 16.05 -13.02
N ASN A 322 10.54 15.54 -13.46
CA ASN A 322 10.25 14.10 -13.41
C ASN A 322 10.64 13.45 -12.06
N SER A 323 10.35 14.14 -10.95
CA SER A 323 10.87 13.76 -9.64
C SER A 323 9.78 13.74 -8.58
N ILE A 324 10.04 12.99 -7.52
CA ILE A 324 9.20 12.92 -6.34
C ILE A 324 10.01 13.46 -5.17
N ILE A 325 9.50 14.51 -4.52
CA ILE A 325 10.14 15.10 -3.35
C ILE A 325 9.26 14.79 -2.13
N LEU A 326 9.79 14.04 -1.18
CA LEU A 326 9.04 13.62 0.01
C LEU A 326 9.04 14.70 1.09
N ASN A 327 8.21 14.51 2.13
CA ASN A 327 7.89 15.52 3.14
C ASN A 327 9.11 16.18 3.80
N ASN A 328 8.99 17.47 4.07
CA ASN A 328 9.97 18.27 4.80
C ASN A 328 11.36 18.37 4.14
N ALA A 329 11.45 18.15 2.83
CA ALA A 329 12.72 18.33 2.12
C ALA A 329 13.01 19.80 1.86
N TYR A 330 14.27 20.17 1.97
CA TYR A 330 14.79 21.48 1.63
C TYR A 330 15.68 21.39 0.39
N ILE A 331 15.31 22.11 -0.66
CA ILE A 331 16.08 22.17 -1.91
C ILE A 331 16.74 23.55 -1.99
N GLY A 332 18.05 23.59 -1.89
CA GLY A 332 18.85 24.84 -1.93
C GLY A 332 18.78 25.52 -3.29
N ASP A 333 19.28 26.77 -3.35
CA ASP A 333 19.29 27.57 -4.58
C ASP A 333 20.16 26.95 -5.67
N ASN A 334 19.78 27.15 -6.93
CA ASN A 334 20.47 26.66 -8.13
C ASN A 334 20.67 25.14 -8.15
N ALA A 335 19.86 24.38 -7.45
CA ALA A 335 19.91 22.91 -7.48
C ALA A 335 19.20 22.38 -8.72
N TYR A 336 19.68 21.27 -9.27
CA TYR A 336 19.07 20.56 -10.39
C TYR A 336 18.76 19.11 -10.00
N ILE A 337 17.50 18.72 -10.09
CA ILE A 337 17.01 17.38 -9.72
C ILE A 337 16.16 16.84 -10.85
N GLU A 338 16.50 15.67 -11.38
CA GLU A 338 15.80 15.03 -12.48
C GLU A 338 15.76 13.50 -12.31
N ASN A 339 14.61 12.89 -12.56
CA ASN A 339 14.37 11.44 -12.41
C ASN A 339 14.79 10.90 -11.02
N CYS A 340 14.46 11.65 -9.95
CA CYS A 340 14.85 11.32 -8.60
C CYS A 340 13.65 11.15 -7.68
N ILE A 341 13.86 10.38 -6.62
CA ILE A 341 13.04 10.39 -5.40
C ILE A 341 13.92 10.96 -4.29
N VAL A 342 13.59 12.15 -3.80
CA VAL A 342 14.29 12.76 -2.67
C VAL A 342 13.57 12.35 -1.38
N GLU A 343 14.31 11.72 -0.47
CA GLU A 343 13.77 11.20 0.79
C GLU A 343 13.32 12.33 1.73
N SER A 344 12.39 12.02 2.62
CA SER A 344 11.87 12.96 3.62
C SER A 344 12.97 13.50 4.53
N ASN A 345 12.82 14.77 4.92
CA ASN A 345 13.78 15.49 5.77
C ASN A 345 15.19 15.61 5.15
N SER A 346 15.33 15.44 3.85
CA SER A 346 16.61 15.66 3.16
C SER A 346 16.87 17.13 2.94
N THR A 347 18.15 17.51 3.04
CA THR A 347 18.63 18.87 2.72
C THR A 347 19.55 18.82 1.51
N ILE A 348 19.06 19.24 0.37
CA ILE A 348 19.85 19.37 -0.86
C ILE A 348 20.57 20.71 -0.83
N LYS A 349 21.89 20.66 -0.90
CA LYS A 349 22.72 21.87 -0.86
C LYS A 349 22.54 22.70 -2.13
N ALA A 350 22.78 24.02 -2.01
CA ALA A 350 22.81 24.90 -3.17
C ALA A 350 23.82 24.43 -4.22
N ASN A 351 23.53 24.69 -5.49
CA ASN A 351 24.36 24.31 -6.66
C ASN A 351 24.58 22.80 -6.84
N SER A 352 23.78 21.95 -6.18
CA SER A 352 23.86 20.49 -6.31
C SER A 352 23.14 19.99 -7.56
N ARG A 353 23.63 18.88 -8.11
CA ARG A 353 23.01 18.21 -9.26
C ARG A 353 22.78 16.74 -8.99
N TYR A 354 21.55 16.28 -9.08
CA TYR A 354 21.13 14.89 -8.95
C TYR A 354 20.32 14.48 -10.17
N VAL A 355 20.77 13.47 -10.88
CA VAL A 355 20.08 12.94 -12.08
C VAL A 355 20.05 11.43 -12.01
N GLY A 356 18.89 10.83 -12.31
CA GLY A 356 18.72 9.40 -12.54
C GLY A 356 18.93 9.06 -14.01
N GLU A 357 20.19 8.76 -14.41
CA GLU A 357 20.56 8.52 -15.81
C GLU A 357 20.09 7.16 -16.31
N ASN A 358 20.14 6.14 -15.45
CA ASN A 358 19.81 4.74 -15.77
C ASN A 358 18.60 4.23 -14.96
N GLY A 359 17.60 5.07 -14.77
CA GLY A 359 16.41 4.78 -13.95
C GLY A 359 16.28 5.76 -12.78
N THR A 360 15.29 5.50 -11.92
CA THR A 360 14.98 6.40 -10.79
C THR A 360 16.10 6.36 -9.73
N ARG A 361 16.67 7.53 -9.43
CA ARG A 361 17.68 7.70 -8.38
C ARG A 361 17.02 8.06 -7.05
N ILE A 362 17.37 7.35 -5.99
CA ILE A 362 17.00 7.73 -4.62
C ILE A 362 18.08 8.65 -4.07
N VAL A 363 17.66 9.80 -3.52
CA VAL A 363 18.54 10.79 -2.91
C VAL A 363 18.19 10.87 -1.42
N VAL A 364 19.16 10.55 -0.58
CA VAL A 364 19.07 10.62 0.88
C VAL A 364 20.20 11.52 1.37
N GLU A 365 19.86 12.75 1.74
CA GLU A 365 20.79 13.73 2.28
C GLU A 365 20.29 14.11 3.66
N ASP A 366 20.81 13.48 4.69
CA ASP A 366 20.37 13.74 6.06
C ASP A 366 20.60 15.24 6.41
N SER A 367 19.55 15.89 6.88
CA SER A 367 19.69 17.22 7.46
C SER A 367 20.63 17.11 8.66
N PRO A 368 21.63 18.00 8.80
CA PRO A 368 22.33 18.11 10.06
C PRO A 368 21.27 18.38 11.13
N LEU A 369 21.22 17.49 12.12
CA LEU A 369 20.36 17.67 13.28
C LEU A 369 20.80 18.96 13.95
N TYR A 370 20.04 20.03 13.80
CA TYR A 370 20.13 21.16 14.68
C TYR A 370 19.50 20.72 16.00
N TYR A 371 20.36 20.42 16.96
CA TYR A 371 19.98 20.26 18.36
C TYR A 371 19.74 21.63 18.97
#